data_d4aede50acf505b710923a82fa85781f
#
_entry.id   d4aede50acf505b710923a82fa85781f
#
_cell.length_a   1.000
_cell.length_b   1.000
_cell.length_c   1.000
_cell.angle_alpha   90.00
_cell.angle_beta   90.00
_cell.angle_gamma   90.00
#
_symmetry.space_group_name_H-M   'P 1'
#
loop_
_entity.id
_entity.type
_entity.pdbx_description
1 polymer ?
#
loop_
_entity_poly.entity_id
_entity_poly.type
_entity_poly.pdbx_seq_one_letter_code
_entity_poly.pdbx_strand_id
1 'polypeptide(L)'
;TVLNAPKISGQSEWYLRNQLENYKNGLRGSHKDDIYGQQMAPMSMTLFNDEAMDNVIAHIQSFPDNPAPKTIEGDIESGKKTYAVCAYCHGGNAQGIKEMNAPRMAGMTDWYLERQLQNFKHGIRGQHPEDYYGKQMSFMARILQDDKKINDLVAYINTL
;
A
#
# COMPACT_ATOMS: atom_id res chain seq x y z
N THR A 1 7.35 -6.82 13.23
CA THR A 1 8.69 -6.16 13.27
C THR A 1 8.69 -5.04 14.30
N VAL A 2 9.81 -4.82 15.01
CA VAL A 2 9.94 -3.81 16.08
C VAL A 2 9.64 -2.40 15.59
N LEU A 3 9.94 -2.10 14.31
CA LEU A 3 9.75 -0.77 13.72
C LEU A 3 8.45 -0.61 12.92
N ASN A 4 7.61 -1.63 12.87
CA ASN A 4 6.42 -1.63 12.01
C ASN A 4 6.69 -1.23 10.53
N ALA A 5 7.90 -1.55 10.04
CA ALA A 5 8.29 -1.31 8.66
C ALA A 5 7.82 -2.49 7.77
N PRO A 6 7.03 -2.24 6.72
CA PRO A 6 6.58 -3.28 5.82
C PRO A 6 7.71 -3.74 4.88
N LYS A 7 7.53 -4.90 4.24
CA LYS A 7 8.32 -5.30 3.09
C LYS A 7 8.09 -4.30 1.95
N ILE A 8 9.18 -3.86 1.33
CA ILE A 8 9.17 -2.97 0.15
C ILE A 8 9.84 -3.60 -1.07
N SER A 9 10.67 -4.65 -0.88
CA SER A 9 11.22 -5.43 -1.99
C SER A 9 10.12 -6.09 -2.83
N GLY A 10 10.33 -6.21 -4.14
CA GLY A 10 9.33 -6.73 -5.08
C GLY A 10 8.18 -5.78 -5.39
N GLN A 11 8.14 -4.60 -4.78
CA GLN A 11 7.19 -3.55 -5.17
C GLN A 11 7.68 -2.84 -6.44
N SER A 12 6.74 -2.38 -7.27
CA SER A 12 7.06 -1.68 -8.52
C SER A 12 7.84 -0.39 -8.27
N GLU A 13 8.90 -0.16 -9.06
CA GLU A 13 9.73 1.04 -9.00
C GLU A 13 8.92 2.33 -9.06
N TRP A 14 8.02 2.44 -10.06
CA TRP A 14 7.17 3.61 -10.24
C TRP A 14 6.30 3.90 -9.00
N TYR A 15 5.84 2.86 -8.30
CA TYR A 15 5.01 3.03 -7.10
C TYR A 15 5.87 3.45 -5.90
N LEU A 16 7.07 2.87 -5.74
CA LEU A 16 8.01 3.29 -4.70
C LEU A 16 8.33 4.78 -4.85
N ARG A 17 8.66 5.24 -6.06
CA ARG A 17 8.89 6.65 -6.37
C ARG A 17 7.70 7.51 -5.99
N ASN A 18 6.52 7.20 -6.50
CA ASN A 18 5.31 7.95 -6.20
C ASN A 18 5.04 8.06 -4.69
N GLN A 19 5.28 7.00 -3.93
CA GLN A 19 5.05 7.03 -2.48
C GLN A 19 6.09 7.90 -1.76
N LEU A 20 7.36 7.84 -2.13
CA LEU A 20 8.39 8.70 -1.55
C LEU A 20 8.14 10.17 -1.89
N GLU A 21 7.74 10.48 -3.11
CA GLU A 21 7.33 11.82 -3.54
C GLU A 21 6.10 12.30 -2.79
N ASN A 22 5.08 11.44 -2.62
CA ASN A 22 3.88 11.78 -1.86
C ASN A 22 4.20 12.12 -0.39
N TYR A 23 5.15 11.43 0.23
CA TYR A 23 5.63 11.79 1.55
C TYR A 23 6.40 13.13 1.57
N LYS A 24 7.29 13.36 0.58
CA LYS A 24 8.03 14.63 0.45
C LYS A 24 7.10 15.84 0.29
N ASN A 25 6.05 15.66 -0.49
CA ASN A 25 5.11 16.73 -0.85
C ASN A 25 3.91 16.84 0.11
N GLY A 26 3.88 16.06 1.20
CA GLY A 26 2.82 16.11 2.20
C GLY A 26 1.48 15.51 1.77
N LEU A 27 1.43 14.85 0.60
CA LEU A 27 0.22 14.15 0.16
C LEU A 27 -0.07 12.92 1.03
N ARG A 28 0.97 12.39 1.66
CA ARG A 28 0.94 11.25 2.56
C ARG A 28 1.74 11.54 3.83
N GLY A 29 1.27 11.03 4.98
CA GLY A 29 1.94 11.23 6.27
C GLY A 29 1.67 12.60 6.92
N SER A 30 0.72 13.39 6.40
CA SER A 30 0.32 14.69 6.96
C SER A 30 -0.86 14.58 7.93
N HIS A 31 -1.64 13.48 7.89
CA HIS A 31 -2.77 13.31 8.78
C HIS A 31 -2.29 13.01 10.21
N LYS A 32 -2.94 13.65 11.22
CA LYS A 32 -2.55 13.53 12.65
C LYS A 32 -2.55 12.09 13.18
N ASP A 33 -3.39 11.23 12.62
CA ASP A 33 -3.52 9.83 13.02
C ASP A 33 -2.66 8.87 12.17
N ASP A 34 -1.93 9.36 11.15
CA ASP A 34 -0.97 8.55 10.37
C ASP A 34 0.42 8.56 11.02
N ILE A 35 0.52 7.98 12.23
CA ILE A 35 1.74 7.98 13.04
C ILE A 35 2.97 7.47 12.25
N TYR A 36 2.79 6.41 11.47
CA TYR A 36 3.88 5.82 10.69
C TYR A 36 4.19 6.62 9.42
N GLY A 37 3.17 7.21 8.81
CA GLY A 37 3.38 8.14 7.69
C GLY A 37 4.12 9.39 8.13
N GLN A 38 3.82 9.91 9.31
CA GLN A 38 4.56 11.05 9.90
C GLN A 38 6.03 10.72 10.17
N GLN A 39 6.39 9.46 10.44
CA GLN A 39 7.78 9.03 10.55
C GLN A 39 8.46 8.96 9.17
N MET A 40 7.72 8.53 8.13
CA MET A 40 8.26 8.43 6.78
C MET A 40 8.45 9.78 6.08
N ALA A 41 7.61 10.77 6.39
CA ALA A 41 7.68 12.08 5.73
C ALA A 41 9.06 12.76 5.89
N PRO A 42 9.63 12.94 7.10
CA PRO A 42 10.96 13.53 7.25
C PRO A 42 12.07 12.63 6.65
N MET A 43 11.91 11.31 6.67
CA MET A 43 12.88 10.41 6.06
C MET A 43 12.92 10.55 4.55
N SER A 44 11.78 10.74 3.89
CA SER A 44 11.75 10.96 2.44
C SER A 44 12.33 12.32 2.03
N MET A 45 12.34 13.32 2.90
CA MET A 45 12.98 14.62 2.66
C MET A 45 14.51 14.52 2.58
N THR A 46 15.12 13.46 3.12
CA THR A 46 16.58 13.23 2.96
C THR A 46 16.97 12.87 1.52
N LEU A 47 16.01 12.46 0.70
CA LEU A 47 16.17 12.21 -0.73
C LEU A 47 16.03 13.53 -1.49
N PHE A 48 17.03 14.39 -1.39
CA PHE A 48 16.98 15.80 -1.79
C PHE A 48 17.01 16.04 -3.32
N ASN A 49 17.41 15.04 -4.12
CA ASN A 49 17.43 15.10 -5.58
C ASN A 49 17.01 13.77 -6.22
N ASP A 50 16.84 13.77 -7.55
CA ASP A 50 16.41 12.57 -8.30
C ASP A 50 17.45 11.45 -8.23
N GLU A 51 18.74 11.77 -8.23
CA GLU A 51 19.80 10.76 -8.10
C GLU A 51 19.71 10.00 -6.77
N ALA A 52 19.49 10.70 -5.65
CA ALA A 52 19.31 10.06 -4.36
C ALA A 52 18.04 9.17 -4.33
N MET A 53 16.98 9.64 -5.00
CA MET A 53 15.74 8.86 -5.14
C MET A 53 15.97 7.60 -5.98
N ASP A 54 16.63 7.73 -7.14
CA ASP A 54 16.94 6.62 -8.03
C ASP A 54 17.82 5.57 -7.33
N ASN A 55 18.84 6.03 -6.63
CA ASN A 55 19.79 5.15 -5.93
C ASN A 55 19.09 4.33 -4.83
N VAL A 56 18.22 4.93 -4.03
CA VAL A 56 17.48 4.18 -2.98
C VAL A 56 16.49 3.19 -3.59
N ILE A 57 15.81 3.57 -4.68
CA ILE A 57 14.88 2.67 -5.37
C ILE A 57 15.64 1.50 -6.01
N ALA A 58 16.75 1.75 -6.70
CA ALA A 58 17.60 0.71 -7.27
C ALA A 58 18.13 -0.25 -6.19
N HIS A 59 18.51 0.27 -5.02
CA HIS A 59 18.91 -0.55 -3.90
C HIS A 59 17.77 -1.43 -3.38
N ILE A 60 16.55 -0.88 -3.24
CA ILE A 60 15.36 -1.67 -2.85
C ILE A 60 15.08 -2.78 -3.87
N GLN A 61 15.21 -2.49 -5.17
CA GLN A 61 15.00 -3.47 -6.24
C GLN A 61 16.06 -4.60 -6.24
N SER A 62 17.22 -4.38 -5.65
CA SER A 62 18.26 -5.40 -5.53
C SER A 62 17.97 -6.46 -4.44
N PHE A 63 17.02 -6.22 -3.56
CA PHE A 63 16.65 -7.18 -2.51
C PHE A 63 15.82 -8.36 -3.07
N PRO A 64 16.00 -9.57 -2.52
CA PRO A 64 15.19 -10.73 -2.88
C PRO A 64 13.69 -10.45 -2.70
N ASP A 65 12.89 -10.86 -3.68
CA ASP A 65 11.43 -10.76 -3.62
C ASP A 65 10.81 -12.04 -3.00
N ASN A 66 11.13 -12.32 -1.76
CA ASN A 66 10.49 -13.39 -1.02
C ASN A 66 9.14 -12.92 -0.46
N PRO A 67 8.06 -13.72 -0.58
CA PRO A 67 6.76 -13.36 0.01
C PRO A 67 6.88 -13.05 1.50
N ALA A 68 6.15 -12.04 1.96
CA ALA A 68 6.08 -11.73 3.39
C ALA A 68 5.34 -12.83 4.16
N PRO A 69 5.64 -13.02 5.46
CA PRO A 69 4.88 -13.93 6.30
C PRO A 69 3.39 -13.59 6.32
N LYS A 70 2.55 -14.62 6.31
CA LYS A 70 1.10 -14.48 6.44
C LYS A 70 0.76 -14.45 7.93
N THR A 71 0.12 -13.38 8.38
CA THR A 71 -0.22 -13.15 9.80
C THR A 71 -1.71 -12.82 9.99
N ILE A 72 -2.42 -12.47 8.91
CA ILE A 72 -3.85 -12.17 8.93
C ILE A 72 -4.64 -13.41 8.51
N GLU A 73 -5.55 -13.82 9.38
CA GLU A 73 -6.51 -14.90 9.11
C GLU A 73 -7.87 -14.32 8.69
N GLY A 74 -8.60 -15.05 7.84
CA GLY A 74 -9.90 -14.63 7.35
C GLY A 74 -10.54 -15.68 6.45
N ASP A 75 -11.81 -15.46 6.08
CA ASP A 75 -12.55 -16.29 5.15
C ASP A 75 -12.11 -16.00 3.71
N ILE A 76 -11.32 -16.91 3.13
CA ILE A 76 -10.76 -16.80 1.78
C ILE A 76 -11.86 -16.68 0.71
N GLU A 77 -12.95 -17.42 0.84
CA GLU A 77 -14.06 -17.38 -0.14
C GLU A 77 -14.81 -16.04 -0.07
N SER A 78 -15.00 -15.49 1.12
CA SER A 78 -15.54 -14.14 1.32
C SER A 78 -14.59 -13.09 0.74
N GLY A 79 -13.29 -13.22 1.02
CA GLY A 79 -12.24 -12.34 0.49
C GLY A 79 -12.16 -12.37 -1.04
N LYS A 80 -12.25 -13.55 -1.66
CA LYS A 80 -12.27 -13.73 -3.12
C LYS A 80 -13.44 -12.98 -3.77
N LYS A 81 -14.64 -13.09 -3.18
CA LYS A 81 -15.82 -12.36 -3.69
C LYS A 81 -15.61 -10.85 -3.60
N THR A 82 -15.03 -10.38 -2.50
CA THR A 82 -14.72 -8.97 -2.30
C THR A 82 -13.62 -8.50 -3.27
N TYR A 83 -12.59 -9.33 -3.50
CA TYR A 83 -11.48 -9.02 -4.39
C TYR A 83 -11.87 -8.82 -5.84
N ALA A 84 -12.98 -9.41 -6.30
CA ALA A 84 -13.43 -9.32 -7.68
C ALA A 84 -13.52 -7.87 -8.21
N VAL A 85 -13.93 -6.93 -7.37
CA VAL A 85 -13.97 -5.51 -7.73
C VAL A 85 -12.58 -4.86 -7.69
N CYS A 86 -11.69 -5.31 -6.81
CA CYS A 86 -10.32 -4.80 -6.68
C CYS A 86 -9.44 -5.24 -7.85
N ALA A 87 -9.71 -6.44 -8.38
CA ALA A 87 -8.98 -7.03 -9.50
C ALA A 87 -9.01 -6.17 -10.77
N TYR A 88 -10.03 -5.35 -10.96
CA TYR A 88 -10.12 -4.45 -12.11
C TYR A 88 -8.92 -3.50 -12.21
N CYS A 89 -8.46 -2.97 -11.07
CA CYS A 89 -7.32 -2.06 -11.02
C CYS A 89 -6.02 -2.77 -10.61
N HIS A 90 -6.10 -3.74 -9.68
CA HIS A 90 -4.90 -4.38 -9.11
C HIS A 90 -4.48 -5.68 -9.83
N GLY A 91 -5.26 -6.11 -10.83
CA GLY A 91 -5.03 -7.36 -11.56
C GLY A 91 -5.57 -8.60 -10.85
N GLY A 92 -5.84 -9.67 -11.64
CA GLY A 92 -6.44 -10.91 -11.12
C GLY A 92 -5.57 -11.65 -10.10
N ASN A 93 -4.26 -11.45 -10.15
CA ASN A 93 -3.27 -12.03 -9.24
C ASN A 93 -2.65 -10.99 -8.29
N ALA A 94 -3.31 -9.86 -8.09
CA ALA A 94 -2.84 -8.74 -7.26
C ALA A 94 -1.42 -8.25 -7.63
N GLN A 95 -1.03 -8.42 -8.90
CA GLN A 95 0.29 -8.04 -9.43
C GLN A 95 0.45 -6.52 -9.62
N GLY A 96 -0.65 -5.77 -9.58
CA GLY A 96 -0.70 -4.35 -9.90
C GLY A 96 -0.78 -4.08 -11.41
N ILE A 97 -1.31 -2.91 -11.77
CA ILE A 97 -1.41 -2.41 -13.16
C ILE A 97 -0.95 -0.95 -13.17
N LYS A 98 0.19 -0.68 -13.81
CA LYS A 98 0.81 0.66 -13.82
C LYS A 98 -0.11 1.71 -14.47
N GLU A 99 -0.78 1.36 -15.54
CA GLU A 99 -1.68 2.23 -16.28
C GLU A 99 -2.90 2.66 -15.46
N MET A 100 -3.24 1.86 -14.44
CA MET A 100 -4.30 2.18 -13.46
C MET A 100 -3.75 2.84 -12.18
N ASN A 101 -2.44 3.09 -12.10
CA ASN A 101 -1.74 3.50 -10.87
C ASN A 101 -2.04 2.62 -9.65
N ALA A 102 -2.34 1.36 -9.89
CA ALA A 102 -2.67 0.38 -8.86
C ALA A 102 -1.45 -0.49 -8.56
N PRO A 103 -0.91 -0.44 -7.33
CA PRO A 103 0.31 -1.18 -6.99
C PRO A 103 0.05 -2.68 -6.83
N ARG A 104 1.16 -3.43 -6.87
CA ARG A 104 1.20 -4.83 -6.46
C ARG A 104 0.84 -4.98 -4.98
N MET A 105 0.05 -6.00 -4.67
CA MET A 105 -0.31 -6.40 -3.31
C MET A 105 0.12 -7.84 -3.01
N ALA A 106 0.17 -8.73 -4.02
CA ALA A 106 0.60 -10.11 -3.85
C ALA A 106 2.02 -10.21 -3.26
N GLY A 107 2.19 -11.04 -2.25
CA GLY A 107 3.47 -11.26 -1.57
C GLY A 107 3.96 -10.09 -0.71
N MET A 108 3.17 -9.02 -0.56
CA MET A 108 3.47 -7.88 0.32
C MET A 108 3.05 -8.19 1.76
N THR A 109 3.48 -7.34 2.70
CA THR A 109 3.19 -7.51 4.13
C THR A 109 1.70 -7.32 4.41
N ASP A 110 1.03 -8.37 4.89
CA ASP A 110 -0.41 -8.43 5.06
C ASP A 110 -0.96 -7.47 6.13
N TRP A 111 -0.33 -7.37 7.31
CA TRP A 111 -0.73 -6.39 8.33
C TRP A 111 -0.56 -4.94 7.84
N TYR A 112 0.33 -4.70 6.86
CA TYR A 112 0.46 -3.39 6.24
C TYR A 112 -0.66 -3.14 5.22
N LEU A 113 -1.04 -4.16 4.43
CA LEU A 113 -2.21 -4.07 3.53
C LEU A 113 -3.48 -3.77 4.34
N GLU A 114 -3.70 -4.51 5.43
CA GLU A 114 -4.82 -4.28 6.36
C GLU A 114 -4.82 -2.84 6.86
N ARG A 115 -3.69 -2.37 7.41
CA ARG A 115 -3.55 -0.98 7.92
C ARG A 115 -3.82 0.05 6.82
N GLN A 116 -3.34 -0.15 5.60
CA GLN A 116 -3.56 0.81 4.52
C GLN A 116 -5.05 0.85 4.09
N LEU A 117 -5.73 -0.29 4.06
CA LEU A 117 -7.17 -0.34 3.81
C LEU A 117 -7.94 0.41 4.90
N GLN A 118 -7.58 0.24 6.17
CA GLN A 118 -8.12 1.01 7.28
C GLN A 118 -7.86 2.52 7.12
N ASN A 119 -6.62 2.90 6.81
CA ASN A 119 -6.26 4.30 6.62
C ASN A 119 -7.06 4.95 5.49
N PHE A 120 -7.26 4.27 4.37
CA PHE A 120 -8.10 4.76 3.28
C PHE A 120 -9.58 4.83 3.68
N LYS A 121 -10.09 3.80 4.35
CA LYS A 121 -11.50 3.73 4.79
C LYS A 121 -11.85 4.85 5.75
N HIS A 122 -10.95 5.16 6.69
CA HIS A 122 -11.16 6.18 7.73
C HIS A 122 -10.68 7.59 7.34
N GLY A 123 -10.22 7.77 6.10
CA GLY A 123 -9.77 9.07 5.62
C GLY A 123 -8.45 9.55 6.22
N ILE A 124 -7.66 8.65 6.80
CA ILE A 124 -6.30 8.92 7.28
C ILE A 124 -5.35 9.06 6.08
N ARG A 125 -5.65 8.35 4.98
CA ARG A 125 -4.93 8.39 3.70
C ARG A 125 -5.90 8.68 2.56
N GLY A 126 -5.43 9.38 1.52
CA GLY A 126 -6.22 9.67 0.32
C GLY A 126 -7.20 10.83 0.48
N GLN A 127 -6.95 11.77 1.41
CA GLN A 127 -7.79 12.95 1.60
C GLN A 127 -7.14 14.25 1.08
N HIS A 128 -5.84 14.23 0.80
CA HIS A 128 -5.18 15.42 0.28
C HIS A 128 -5.79 15.84 -1.07
N PRO A 129 -6.05 17.15 -1.32
CA PRO A 129 -6.67 17.62 -2.56
C PRO A 129 -5.99 17.15 -3.84
N GLU A 130 -4.68 17.01 -3.82
CA GLU A 130 -3.85 16.61 -4.96
C GLU A 130 -3.59 15.10 -5.04
N ASP A 131 -3.99 14.30 -4.02
CA ASP A 131 -3.84 12.84 -4.02
C ASP A 131 -5.00 12.18 -4.79
N TYR A 132 -5.00 12.32 -6.11
CA TYR A 132 -6.06 11.79 -6.98
C TYR A 132 -6.26 10.28 -6.82
N TYR A 133 -5.17 9.51 -6.87
CA TYR A 133 -5.24 8.06 -6.77
C TYR A 133 -5.53 7.57 -5.34
N GLY A 134 -5.03 8.27 -4.33
CA GLY A 134 -5.40 7.99 -2.95
C GLY A 134 -6.89 8.22 -2.69
N LYS A 135 -7.50 9.25 -3.30
CA LYS A 135 -8.95 9.48 -3.23
C LYS A 135 -9.74 8.33 -3.85
N GLN A 136 -9.31 7.81 -4.99
CA GLN A 136 -9.95 6.63 -5.61
C GLN A 136 -9.91 5.43 -4.65
N MET A 137 -8.73 5.15 -4.04
CA MET A 137 -8.60 4.08 -3.07
C MET A 137 -9.42 4.33 -1.80
N SER A 138 -9.51 5.58 -1.32
CA SER A 138 -10.35 5.93 -0.19
C SER A 138 -11.84 5.65 -0.48
N PHE A 139 -12.29 5.97 -1.70
CA PHE A 139 -13.64 5.63 -2.14
C PHE A 139 -13.86 4.12 -2.18
N MET A 140 -12.94 3.37 -2.79
CA MET A 140 -13.02 1.91 -2.89
C MET A 140 -12.98 1.22 -1.54
N ALA A 141 -12.15 1.69 -0.60
CA ALA A 141 -12.02 1.08 0.72
C ALA A 141 -13.32 1.16 1.56
N ARG A 142 -14.22 2.11 1.25
CA ARG A 142 -15.51 2.26 1.95
C ARG A 142 -16.48 1.12 1.72
N ILE A 143 -16.31 0.30 0.66
CA ILE A 143 -17.12 -0.90 0.45
C ILE A 143 -16.83 -1.99 1.50
N LEU A 144 -15.66 -1.93 2.15
CA LEU A 144 -15.27 -2.83 3.22
C LEU A 144 -15.98 -2.41 4.52
N GLN A 145 -17.12 -3.03 4.81
CA GLN A 145 -18.05 -2.58 5.85
C GLN A 145 -17.44 -2.61 7.25
N ASP A 146 -16.66 -3.65 7.55
CA ASP A 146 -16.07 -3.92 8.87
C ASP A 146 -14.64 -4.50 8.74
N ASP A 147 -14.01 -4.70 9.89
CA ASP A 147 -12.64 -5.24 9.96
C ASP A 147 -12.59 -6.70 9.50
N LYS A 148 -13.68 -7.46 9.72
CA LYS A 148 -13.77 -8.83 9.21
C LYS A 148 -13.69 -8.87 7.69
N LYS A 149 -14.36 -7.96 6.98
CA LYS A 149 -14.27 -7.87 5.51
C LYS A 149 -12.88 -7.48 5.03
N ILE A 150 -12.17 -6.64 5.77
CA ILE A 150 -10.79 -6.29 5.48
C ILE A 150 -9.88 -7.52 5.66
N ASN A 151 -10.03 -8.24 6.78
CA ASN A 151 -9.24 -9.43 7.07
C ASN A 151 -9.51 -10.55 6.06
N ASP A 152 -10.77 -10.81 5.69
CA ASP A 152 -11.15 -11.78 4.66
C ASP A 152 -10.47 -11.43 3.31
N LEU A 153 -10.52 -10.15 2.92
CA LEU A 153 -9.90 -9.66 1.70
C LEU A 153 -8.37 -9.85 1.71
N VAL A 154 -7.72 -9.46 2.81
CA VAL A 154 -6.25 -9.59 2.95
C VAL A 154 -5.84 -11.06 3.00
N ALA A 155 -6.59 -11.92 3.72
CA ALA A 155 -6.34 -13.36 3.74
C ALA A 155 -6.42 -13.98 2.32
N TYR A 156 -7.38 -13.54 1.50
CA TYR A 156 -7.44 -13.97 0.10
C TYR A 156 -6.23 -13.45 -0.72
N ILE A 157 -5.87 -12.17 -0.60
CA ILE A 157 -4.71 -11.60 -1.30
C ILE A 157 -3.43 -12.38 -0.96
N ASN A 158 -3.29 -12.88 0.27
CA ASN A 158 -2.19 -13.74 0.71
C ASN A 158 -2.14 -15.08 -0.04
N THR A 159 -3.17 -15.48 -0.76
CA THR A 159 -3.19 -16.72 -1.56
C THR A 159 -2.74 -16.50 -3.00
N LEU A 160 -2.61 -15.26 -3.44
CA LEU A 160 -2.20 -14.83 -4.78
C LEU A 160 -0.66 -14.61 -4.82
#